data_9fb0644c3a354056b55eb4839f96e5d3
#
_entry.id   9fb0644c3a354056b55eb4839f96e5d3
#
_cell.length_a   1.000
_cell.length_b   1.000
_cell.length_c   1.000
_cell.angle_alpha   90.00
_cell.angle_beta   90.00
_cell.angle_gamma   90.00
#
_symmetry.space_group_name_H-M   'P 1'
#
loop_
_entity.id
_entity.type
_entity.pdbx_description
1 polymer ?
#
loop_
_entity_poly.entity_id
_entity_poly.type
_entity_poly.pdbx_seq_one_letter_code
_entity_poly.pdbx_strand_id
1 'polypeptide(L)'
;GKLYLAIEVKTTTKDKIYIDFPQIDALCEFSEKFGAKPYIGVKFKYTKWLFLEPEKTPRTKSDNYKIEKDFALEKALEIDEITGIDRQMKF
;
A
#
# COMPACT_ATOMS: atom_id res chain seq x y z
N GLY A 1 5.93 3.17 21.42
CA GLY A 1 5.73 4.38 20.67
C GLY A 1 4.49 4.37 19.81
N LYS A 2 4.20 5.50 19.21
CA LYS A 2 3.06 5.64 18.33
C LYS A 2 3.39 5.13 16.93
N LEU A 3 2.42 4.49 16.30
CA LEU A 3 2.53 4.05 14.93
C LEU A 3 1.90 5.09 14.01
N TYR A 4 2.71 5.61 13.07
CA TYR A 4 2.21 6.53 12.06
C TYR A 4 2.27 5.85 10.70
N LEU A 5 1.17 5.92 9.98
CA LEU A 5 1.07 5.36 8.64
C LEU A 5 0.80 6.48 7.64
N ALA A 6 1.46 6.42 6.50
CA ALA A 6 1.18 7.29 5.38
C ALA A 6 0.70 6.40 4.23
N ILE A 7 -0.51 6.64 3.75
CA ILE A 7 -1.13 5.73 2.78
C ILE A 7 -1.57 6.49 1.54
N GLU A 8 -1.09 6.06 0.38
CA GLU A 8 -1.61 6.51 -0.92
C GLU A 8 -2.70 5.55 -1.33
N VAL A 9 -3.92 6.05 -1.54
CA VAL A 9 -5.10 5.21 -1.76
C VAL A 9 -5.51 5.22 -3.22
N LYS A 10 -5.75 4.05 -3.79
CA LYS A 10 -6.21 3.89 -5.17
C LYS A 10 -7.31 2.83 -5.25
N THR A 11 -8.35 3.11 -6.03
CA THR A 11 -9.42 2.14 -6.28
C THR A 11 -9.60 1.95 -7.78
N THR A 12 -10.10 0.77 -8.15
CA THR A 12 -10.42 0.48 -9.55
C THR A 12 -11.47 -0.61 -9.64
N THR A 13 -12.24 -0.60 -10.73
CA THR A 13 -13.11 -1.71 -11.08
C THR A 13 -12.44 -2.69 -12.05
N LYS A 14 -11.21 -2.39 -12.46
CA LYS A 14 -10.42 -3.23 -13.36
C LYS A 14 -9.50 -4.14 -12.56
N ASP A 15 -8.70 -4.94 -13.26
CA ASP A 15 -7.79 -5.92 -12.64
C ASP A 15 -6.40 -5.38 -12.38
N LYS A 16 -6.12 -4.14 -12.78
CA LYS A 16 -4.79 -3.53 -12.64
C LYS A 16 -4.90 -2.08 -12.23
N ILE A 17 -3.91 -1.64 -11.46
CA ILE A 17 -3.76 -0.25 -11.07
C ILE A 17 -2.35 0.18 -11.48
N TYR A 18 -2.26 1.34 -12.13
CA TYR A 18 -0.97 1.98 -12.44
C TYR A 18 -0.87 3.26 -11.63
N ILE A 19 0.29 3.47 -11.03
CA ILE A 19 0.55 4.66 -10.23
C ILE A 19 1.86 5.27 -10.72
N ASP A 20 1.85 6.55 -11.04
CA ASP A 20 3.03 7.25 -11.52
C ASP A 20 4.08 7.34 -10.42
N PHE A 21 5.34 7.21 -10.81
CA PHE A 21 6.46 7.24 -9.88
C PHE A 21 6.42 8.44 -8.93
N PRO A 22 6.19 9.69 -9.40
CA PRO A 22 6.22 10.85 -8.51
C PRO A 22 5.25 10.78 -7.34
N GLN A 23 4.09 10.12 -7.52
CA GLN A 23 3.11 9.98 -6.44
C GLN A 23 3.66 9.14 -5.29
N ILE A 24 4.33 8.05 -5.62
CA ILE A 24 4.87 7.15 -4.59
C ILE A 24 6.16 7.72 -4.02
N ASP A 25 6.96 8.39 -4.85
CA ASP A 25 8.15 9.06 -4.37
C ASP A 25 7.80 10.13 -3.32
N ALA A 26 6.75 10.91 -3.57
CA ALA A 26 6.27 11.91 -2.62
C ALA A 26 5.78 11.27 -1.33
N LEU A 27 5.09 10.12 -1.43
CA LEU A 27 4.65 9.37 -0.26
C LEU A 27 5.84 8.92 0.59
N CYS A 28 6.87 8.39 -0.05
CA CYS A 28 8.06 7.91 0.66
C CYS A 28 8.84 9.06 1.30
N GLU A 29 8.96 10.20 0.62
CA GLU A 29 9.61 11.37 1.18
C GLU A 29 8.86 11.91 2.40
N PHE A 30 7.55 12.00 2.30
CA PHE A 30 6.70 12.42 3.42
C PHE A 30 6.88 11.48 4.60
N SER A 31 6.84 10.17 4.34
CA SER A 31 6.95 9.15 5.38
C SER A 31 8.28 9.22 6.11
N GLU A 32 9.37 9.38 5.36
CA GLU A 32 10.69 9.51 5.94
C GLU A 32 10.81 10.76 6.80
N LYS A 33 10.27 11.87 6.32
CA LYS A 33 10.34 13.14 7.02
C LYS A 33 9.57 13.13 8.34
N PHE A 34 8.42 12.47 8.38
CA PHE A 34 7.54 12.48 9.56
C PHE A 34 7.60 11.19 10.38
N GLY A 35 8.51 10.28 10.06
CA GLY A 35 8.63 9.04 10.80
C GLY A 35 7.46 8.10 10.63
N ALA A 36 6.78 8.17 9.49
CA ALA A 36 5.66 7.30 9.18
C ALA A 36 6.12 6.13 8.33
N LYS A 37 5.34 5.04 8.34
CA LYS A 37 5.57 3.90 7.45
C LYS A 37 4.67 4.06 6.22
N PRO A 38 5.25 4.02 5.00
CA PRO A 38 4.45 4.19 3.79
C PRO A 38 3.78 2.90 3.33
N TYR A 39 2.53 3.04 2.86
CA TYR A 39 1.81 1.94 2.22
C TYR A 39 1.03 2.46 1.03
N ILE A 40 0.88 1.60 0.03
CA ILE A 40 -0.04 1.83 -1.07
C ILE A 40 -1.29 1.01 -0.76
N GLY A 41 -2.40 1.70 -0.49
CA GLY A 41 -3.67 1.05 -0.22
C GLY A 41 -4.47 0.94 -1.50
N VAL A 42 -4.82 -0.29 -1.90
CA VAL A 42 -5.56 -0.52 -3.12
C VAL A 42 -6.83 -1.30 -2.84
N LYS A 43 -7.87 -1.02 -3.62
CA LYS A 43 -9.11 -1.77 -3.56
C LYS A 43 -9.58 -2.05 -4.98
N PHE A 44 -9.67 -3.31 -5.30
CA PHE A 44 -10.27 -3.79 -6.56
C PHE A 44 -11.73 -4.10 -6.33
N LYS A 45 -12.46 -4.29 -7.42
CA LYS A 45 -13.86 -4.69 -7.32
C LYS A 45 -13.98 -6.00 -6.53
N TYR A 46 -14.84 -5.99 -5.49
CA TYR A 46 -15.10 -7.15 -4.63
C TYR A 46 -13.95 -7.57 -3.72
N THR A 47 -12.91 -6.77 -3.58
CA THR A 47 -11.86 -7.06 -2.60
C THR A 47 -12.02 -6.20 -1.36
N LYS A 48 -11.31 -6.59 -0.31
CA LYS A 48 -11.07 -5.72 0.83
C LYS A 48 -10.01 -4.69 0.46
N TRP A 49 -9.72 -3.75 1.34
CA TRP A 49 -8.56 -2.90 1.22
C TRP A 49 -7.30 -3.72 1.41
N LEU A 50 -6.38 -3.60 0.47
CA LEU A 50 -5.13 -4.35 0.44
C LEU A 50 -3.97 -3.36 0.47
N PHE A 51 -2.97 -3.62 1.31
CA PHE A 51 -1.87 -2.69 1.54
C PHE A 51 -0.54 -3.28 1.13
N LEU A 52 0.23 -2.51 0.38
CA LEU A 52 1.52 -2.92 -0.17
C LEU A 52 2.60 -1.94 0.24
N GLU A 53 3.77 -2.46 0.64
CA GLU A 53 4.93 -1.60 0.84
C GLU A 53 5.45 -1.17 -0.53
N PRO A 54 5.78 0.13 -0.70
CA PRO A 54 6.26 0.61 -2.00
C PRO A 54 7.46 -0.16 -2.54
N GLU A 55 8.41 -0.50 -1.66
CA GLU A 55 9.63 -1.19 -2.07
C GLU A 55 9.40 -2.62 -2.56
N LYS A 56 8.26 -3.21 -2.20
CA LYS A 56 7.89 -4.57 -2.61
C LYS A 56 6.87 -4.59 -3.74
N THR A 57 6.56 -3.43 -4.29
CA THR A 57 5.55 -3.30 -5.33
C THR A 57 6.20 -3.34 -6.72
N PRO A 58 5.64 -4.13 -7.66
CA PRO A 58 6.21 -4.24 -9.00
C PRO A 58 6.27 -2.91 -9.74
N ARG A 59 7.29 -2.78 -10.58
CA ARG A 59 7.56 -1.58 -11.38
C ARG A 59 7.46 -1.89 -12.86
N THR A 60 7.11 -0.89 -13.65
CA THR A 60 7.11 -0.99 -15.10
C THR A 60 8.48 -0.58 -15.65
N LYS A 61 8.67 -0.73 -16.96
CA LYS A 61 9.89 -0.29 -17.63
C LYS A 61 10.09 1.22 -17.52
N SER A 62 9.00 1.96 -17.40
CA SER A 62 9.02 3.42 -17.22
C SER A 62 9.20 3.83 -15.77
N ASP A 63 9.48 2.86 -14.90
CA ASP A 63 9.69 3.05 -13.48
C ASP A 63 8.45 3.50 -12.70
N ASN A 64 7.28 3.34 -13.28
CA ASN A 64 6.01 3.53 -12.59
C ASN A 64 5.64 2.24 -11.83
N TYR A 65 4.62 2.30 -11.00
CA TYR A 65 4.16 1.14 -10.24
C TYR A 65 2.99 0.48 -10.96
N LYS A 66 2.99 -0.84 -10.95
CA LYS A 66 1.91 -1.64 -11.54
C LYS A 66 1.47 -2.68 -10.53
N ILE A 67 0.20 -2.64 -10.16
CA ILE A 67 -0.36 -3.56 -9.17
C ILE A 67 -1.46 -4.35 -9.83
N GLU A 68 -1.24 -5.64 -10.02
CA GLU A 68 -2.25 -6.54 -10.53
C GLU A 68 -3.05 -7.12 -9.38
N LYS A 69 -4.35 -7.34 -9.59
CA LYS A 69 -5.25 -7.86 -8.57
C LYS A 69 -4.75 -9.16 -7.96
N ASP A 70 -4.31 -10.10 -8.79
CA ASP A 70 -3.83 -11.39 -8.31
C ASP A 70 -2.58 -11.24 -7.44
N PHE A 71 -1.68 -10.35 -7.83
CA PHE A 71 -0.50 -10.06 -7.02
C PHE A 71 -0.90 -9.49 -5.67
N ALA A 72 -1.82 -8.54 -5.66
CA ALA A 72 -2.27 -7.90 -4.42
C ALA A 72 -2.96 -8.90 -3.50
N LEU A 73 -3.81 -9.76 -4.04
CA LEU A 73 -4.49 -10.78 -3.24
C LEU A 73 -3.51 -11.76 -2.60
N GLU A 74 -2.40 -12.06 -3.27
CA GLU A 74 -1.41 -12.98 -2.77
C GLU A 74 -0.42 -12.33 -1.78
N LYS A 75 0.00 -11.10 -2.05
CA LYS A 75 1.14 -10.48 -1.34
C LYS A 75 0.79 -9.33 -0.43
N ALA A 76 -0.38 -8.70 -0.59
CA ALA A 76 -0.72 -7.54 0.20
C ALA A 76 -1.11 -7.89 1.62
N LEU A 77 -1.01 -6.90 2.49
CA LEU A 77 -1.40 -7.00 3.88
C LEU A 77 -2.81 -6.45 4.08
N GLU A 78 -3.50 -6.92 5.10
CA GLU A 78 -4.80 -6.39 5.47
C GLU A 78 -4.64 -5.28 6.50
N ILE A 79 -5.71 -4.51 6.72
CA ILE A 79 -5.65 -3.36 7.64
C ILE A 79 -5.18 -3.75 9.04
N ASP A 80 -5.63 -4.87 9.55
CA ASP A 80 -5.26 -5.34 10.88
C ASP A 80 -3.76 -5.61 10.99
N GLU A 81 -3.17 -6.12 9.90
CA GLU A 81 -1.75 -6.43 9.87
C GLU A 81 -0.88 -5.19 9.90
N ILE A 82 -1.29 -4.12 9.20
CA ILE A 82 -0.50 -2.90 9.17
C ILE A 82 -0.70 -2.02 10.39
N THR A 83 -1.85 -2.12 11.05
CA THR A 83 -2.14 -1.33 12.25
C THR A 83 -1.73 -2.05 13.54
N GLY A 84 -1.58 -3.36 13.50
CA GLY A 84 -1.27 -4.14 14.69
C GLY A 84 -2.45 -4.29 15.64
N ILE A 85 -3.67 -4.09 15.16
CA ILE A 85 -4.87 -4.20 15.99
C ILE A 85 -4.98 -5.57 16.65
N ASP A 86 -4.69 -6.63 15.92
CA ASP A 86 -4.74 -7.99 16.45
C ASP A 86 -3.79 -8.18 17.64
N ARG A 87 -2.62 -7.57 17.59
CA ARG A 87 -1.66 -7.64 18.69
C ARG A 87 -2.19 -6.91 19.91
N GLN A 88 -2.84 -5.78 19.72
CA GLN A 88 -3.40 -4.99 20.80
C GLN A 88 -4.53 -5.72 21.50
N MET A 89 -5.30 -6.48 20.76
CA MET A 89 -6.44 -7.22 21.31
C MET A 89 -6.04 -8.44 22.13
N LYS A 90 -4.79 -8.87 22.03
CA LYS A 90 -4.30 -10.02 22.76
C LYS A 90 -3.90 -9.69 24.19
N PHE A 91 -3.84 -8.44 24.50
CA PHE A 91 -3.49 -7.98 25.82
C PHE A 91 -4.74 -7.69 26.65
#